data_c407fcb4546e09bbed4f67e4e8d68af1
#
_entry.id   c407fcb4546e09bbed4f67e4e8d68af1
#
_cell.length_a   1.000
_cell.length_b   1.000
_cell.length_c   1.000
_cell.angle_alpha   90.00
_cell.angle_beta   90.00
_cell.angle_gamma   90.00
#
_symmetry.space_group_name_H-M   'P 1'
#
loop_
_entity.id
_entity.type
_entity.pdbx_description
1 polymer ?
#
loop_
_entity_poly.entity_id
_entity_poly.type
_entity_poly.pdbx_seq_one_letter_code
_entity_poly.pdbx_strand_id
1 'polypeptide(L)'
;MRTLFIFLFLPLASFGQPGKQELKRFEDHAKNVTVIRDQWDVPHIYGKTDADAVFGLMYVQCEINFHQVEENFLEMLGRLSEVHGEDQLYNDLQMKLIYDTAAAIDDYKKSPLWLKKLLDASADGINYFLHNHPEVKPRVLEQFKPWYALLRTDGSIGATQTGGINLRDLRALYPAKTQGTSYMKSIPLTEYQLDP
;
A
#
# COMPACT_ATOMS: atom_id res chain seq x y z
N MET A 1 -17.05 -47.50 28.47
CA MET A 1 -16.12 -46.72 27.65
C MET A 1 -16.78 -45.36 27.37
N ARG A 2 -16.29 -44.28 28.01
CA ARG A 2 -16.80 -42.92 27.80
C ARG A 2 -15.86 -42.25 26.77
N THR A 3 -16.36 -42.01 25.58
CA THR A 3 -15.65 -41.30 24.52
C THR A 3 -15.67 -39.81 24.82
N LEU A 4 -14.52 -39.23 25.16
CA LEU A 4 -14.35 -37.80 25.38
C LEU A 4 -14.18 -37.12 24.01
N PHE A 5 -15.18 -36.36 23.55
CA PHE A 5 -15.06 -35.49 22.36
C PHE A 5 -14.36 -34.20 22.79
N ILE A 6 -13.09 -34.05 22.42
CA ILE A 6 -12.36 -32.80 22.54
C ILE A 6 -12.75 -31.93 21.34
N PHE A 7 -13.59 -30.91 21.59
CA PHE A 7 -13.84 -29.82 20.63
C PHE A 7 -12.60 -28.94 20.57
N LEU A 8 -11.81 -29.11 19.51
CA LEU A 8 -10.69 -28.22 19.18
C LEU A 8 -11.29 -26.89 18.70
N PHE A 9 -11.35 -25.89 19.58
CA PHE A 9 -11.65 -24.50 19.20
C PHE A 9 -10.46 -23.96 18.45
N LEU A 10 -10.49 -23.99 17.11
CA LEU A 10 -9.60 -23.18 16.27
C LEU A 10 -10.03 -21.72 16.44
N PRO A 11 -9.14 -20.82 16.91
CA PRO A 11 -9.44 -19.40 16.86
C PRO A 11 -9.55 -19.02 15.38
N LEU A 12 -10.75 -18.66 14.93
CA LEU A 12 -10.91 -17.91 13.68
C LEU A 12 -10.09 -16.63 13.85
N ALA A 13 -9.02 -16.50 13.09
CA ALA A 13 -8.28 -15.26 12.96
C ALA A 13 -9.28 -14.19 12.53
N SER A 14 -9.69 -13.34 13.47
CA SER A 14 -10.54 -12.19 13.22
C SER A 14 -9.66 -11.20 12.48
N PHE A 15 -9.65 -11.23 11.15
CA PHE A 15 -9.15 -10.13 10.33
C PHE A 15 -9.80 -8.87 10.86
N GLY A 16 -9.03 -7.80 11.09
CA GLY A 16 -9.49 -6.58 11.72
C GLY A 16 -10.71 -5.98 11.02
N GLN A 17 -11.90 -6.41 11.46
CA GLN A 17 -13.16 -5.88 10.95
C GLN A 17 -13.24 -4.39 11.34
N PRO A 18 -13.62 -3.49 10.43
CA PRO A 18 -13.77 -2.09 10.74
C PRO A 18 -14.80 -1.92 11.86
N GLY A 19 -14.52 -1.00 12.79
CA GLY A 19 -15.47 -0.67 13.84
C GLY A 19 -16.79 -0.14 13.27
N LYS A 20 -17.90 -0.27 14.02
CA LYS A 20 -19.23 0.20 13.55
C LYS A 20 -19.23 1.66 13.08
N GLN A 21 -18.45 2.52 13.71
CA GLN A 21 -18.34 3.94 13.31
C GLN A 21 -17.53 4.11 12.02
N GLU A 22 -16.47 3.32 11.84
CA GLU A 22 -15.70 3.32 10.59
C GLU A 22 -16.55 2.84 9.42
N LEU A 23 -17.23 1.71 9.59
CA LEU A 23 -18.09 1.15 8.55
C LEU A 23 -19.19 2.14 8.15
N LYS A 24 -19.84 2.79 9.14
CA LYS A 24 -20.80 3.83 8.84
C LYS A 24 -20.21 4.99 8.04
N ARG A 25 -18.99 5.44 8.36
CA ARG A 25 -18.28 6.49 7.60
C ARG A 25 -18.01 6.06 6.17
N PHE A 26 -17.57 4.83 5.95
CA PHE A 26 -17.36 4.26 4.62
C PHE A 26 -18.64 4.23 3.79
N GLU A 27 -19.74 3.74 4.39
CA GLU A 27 -21.05 3.70 3.74
C GLU A 27 -21.60 5.10 3.43
N ASP A 28 -21.34 6.09 4.30
CA ASP A 28 -21.76 7.47 4.06
C ASP A 28 -21.01 8.10 2.88
N HIS A 29 -19.69 7.82 2.70
CA HIS A 29 -18.95 8.17 1.50
C HIS A 29 -19.51 7.44 0.27
N ALA A 30 -19.68 6.12 0.35
CA ALA A 30 -20.14 5.30 -0.78
C ALA A 30 -21.49 5.78 -1.36
N LYS A 31 -22.44 6.20 -0.51
CA LYS A 31 -23.73 6.77 -0.93
C LYS A 31 -23.60 8.07 -1.74
N ASN A 32 -22.49 8.76 -1.61
CA ASN A 32 -22.22 10.04 -2.24
C ASN A 32 -21.34 9.93 -3.50
N VAL A 33 -20.94 8.72 -3.87
CA VAL A 33 -20.11 8.46 -5.04
C VAL A 33 -20.92 7.80 -6.15
N THR A 34 -20.69 8.26 -7.37
CA THR A 34 -21.19 7.60 -8.58
C THR A 34 -20.00 7.29 -9.48
N VAL A 35 -19.86 6.04 -9.90
CA VAL A 35 -18.83 5.60 -10.84
C VAL A 35 -19.53 5.23 -12.15
N ILE A 36 -19.09 5.84 -13.25
CA ILE A 36 -19.57 5.53 -14.61
C ILE A 36 -18.38 5.02 -15.41
N ARG A 37 -18.46 3.80 -15.95
CA ARG A 37 -17.45 3.26 -16.85
C ARG A 37 -17.83 3.53 -18.28
N ASP A 38 -16.91 4.09 -19.07
CA ASP A 38 -17.13 4.34 -20.49
C ASP A 38 -16.92 3.06 -21.34
N GLN A 39 -17.00 3.21 -22.65
CA GLN A 39 -16.81 2.10 -23.60
C GLN A 39 -15.40 1.48 -23.60
N TRP A 40 -14.44 2.17 -22.98
CA TRP A 40 -13.06 1.72 -22.81
C TRP A 40 -12.78 1.18 -21.41
N ASP A 41 -13.85 1.01 -20.63
CA ASP A 41 -13.81 0.64 -19.20
C ASP A 41 -13.04 1.63 -18.30
N VAL A 42 -12.88 2.88 -18.77
CA VAL A 42 -12.28 3.94 -17.96
C VAL A 42 -13.31 4.44 -16.95
N PRO A 43 -13.01 4.38 -15.64
CA PRO A 43 -13.93 4.83 -14.60
C PRO A 43 -13.94 6.35 -14.47
N HIS A 44 -15.10 6.96 -14.59
CA HIS A 44 -15.37 8.36 -14.29
C HIS A 44 -16.04 8.45 -12.92
N ILE A 45 -15.39 9.14 -11.98
CA ILE A 45 -15.79 9.16 -10.58
C ILE A 45 -16.36 10.52 -10.22
N TYR A 46 -17.58 10.53 -9.70
CA TYR A 46 -18.29 11.72 -9.26
C TYR A 46 -18.58 11.60 -7.76
N GLY A 47 -18.07 12.52 -6.96
CA GLY A 47 -18.37 12.64 -5.53
C GLY A 47 -19.16 13.89 -5.23
N LYS A 48 -20.00 13.89 -4.21
CA LYS A 48 -20.68 15.13 -3.74
C LYS A 48 -19.70 16.12 -3.11
N THR A 49 -18.61 15.62 -2.55
CA THR A 49 -17.50 16.39 -2.00
C THR A 49 -16.17 15.87 -2.54
N ASP A 50 -15.09 16.65 -2.41
CA ASP A 50 -13.75 16.22 -2.79
C ASP A 50 -13.35 14.94 -2.04
N ALA A 51 -13.73 14.82 -0.77
CA ALA A 51 -13.46 13.62 0.02
C ALA A 51 -14.20 12.38 -0.53
N ASP A 52 -15.47 12.54 -0.94
CA ASP A 52 -16.22 11.45 -1.57
C ASP A 52 -15.56 11.03 -2.90
N ALA A 53 -15.11 12.00 -3.70
CA ALA A 53 -14.42 11.70 -4.96
C ALA A 53 -13.09 10.94 -4.72
N VAL A 54 -12.30 11.35 -3.72
CA VAL A 54 -11.05 10.66 -3.33
C VAL A 54 -11.33 9.26 -2.80
N PHE A 55 -12.36 9.09 -1.99
CA PHE A 55 -12.82 7.77 -1.53
C PHE A 55 -13.14 6.85 -2.71
N GLY A 56 -13.96 7.33 -3.66
CA GLY A 56 -14.33 6.57 -4.85
C GLY A 56 -13.13 6.26 -5.73
N LEU A 57 -12.19 7.19 -5.89
CA LEU A 57 -10.95 6.97 -6.65
C LEU A 57 -10.13 5.81 -6.09
N MET A 58 -9.91 5.80 -4.77
CA MET A 58 -9.10 4.76 -4.14
C MET A 58 -9.81 3.40 -4.15
N TYR A 59 -11.13 3.38 -3.97
CA TYR A 59 -11.92 2.17 -4.11
C TYR A 59 -11.80 1.56 -5.50
N VAL A 60 -11.99 2.36 -6.54
CA VAL A 60 -11.91 1.91 -7.95
C VAL A 60 -10.49 1.50 -8.35
N GLN A 61 -9.46 2.17 -7.84
CA GLN A 61 -8.08 1.71 -8.06
C GLN A 61 -7.84 0.30 -7.48
N CYS A 62 -8.44 0.00 -6.32
CA CYS A 62 -8.39 -1.33 -5.74
C CYS A 62 -9.19 -2.36 -6.56
N GLU A 63 -10.35 -1.99 -7.14
CA GLU A 63 -11.08 -2.86 -8.06
C GLU A 63 -10.22 -3.23 -9.29
N ILE A 64 -9.45 -2.31 -9.82
CA ILE A 64 -8.59 -2.54 -10.97
C ILE A 64 -7.42 -3.46 -10.60
N ASN A 65 -6.68 -3.13 -9.54
CA ASN A 65 -5.56 -3.95 -9.07
C ASN A 65 -5.16 -3.60 -7.62
N PHE A 66 -5.81 -4.23 -6.65
CA PHE A 66 -5.50 -4.03 -5.23
C PHE A 66 -4.03 -4.31 -4.89
N HIS A 67 -3.45 -5.38 -5.43
CA HIS A 67 -2.06 -5.73 -5.10
C HIS A 67 -1.05 -4.70 -5.58
N GLN A 68 -1.33 -4.00 -6.68
CA GLN A 68 -0.48 -2.89 -7.11
C GLN A 68 -0.63 -1.68 -6.18
N VAL A 69 -1.85 -1.41 -5.70
CA VAL A 69 -2.07 -0.36 -4.69
C VAL A 69 -1.33 -0.68 -3.40
N GLU A 70 -1.44 -1.91 -2.91
CA GLU A 70 -0.72 -2.37 -1.72
C GLU A 70 0.80 -2.25 -1.89
N GLU A 71 1.33 -2.67 -3.04
CA GLU A 71 2.76 -2.65 -3.35
C GLU A 71 3.32 -1.23 -3.36
N ASN A 72 2.60 -0.27 -3.94
CA ASN A 72 2.98 1.15 -3.91
C ASN A 72 3.08 1.69 -2.48
N PHE A 73 2.18 1.29 -1.57
CA PHE A 73 2.26 1.67 -0.17
C PHE A 73 3.37 0.94 0.58
N LEU A 74 3.63 -0.33 0.27
CA LEU A 74 4.75 -1.07 0.84
C LEU A 74 6.10 -0.45 0.46
N GLU A 75 6.25 -0.01 -0.79
CA GLU A 75 7.43 0.72 -1.25
C GLU A 75 7.66 1.98 -0.42
N MET A 76 6.65 2.85 -0.32
CA MET A 76 6.75 4.10 0.45
C MET A 76 7.02 3.88 1.93
N LEU A 77 6.53 2.78 2.50
CA LEU A 77 6.77 2.38 3.89
C LEU A 77 8.12 1.71 4.10
N GLY A 78 8.89 1.42 3.02
CA GLY A 78 10.13 0.64 3.08
C GLY A 78 9.88 -0.77 3.62
N ARG A 79 8.90 -1.48 3.06
CA ARG A 79 8.44 -2.82 3.47
C ARG A 79 8.29 -3.81 2.31
N LEU A 80 8.86 -3.51 1.13
CA LEU A 80 8.81 -4.40 -0.03
C LEU A 80 9.48 -5.74 0.23
N SER A 81 10.51 -5.79 1.06
CA SER A 81 11.20 -7.02 1.43
C SER A 81 10.30 -8.03 2.16
N GLU A 82 9.21 -7.61 2.77
CA GLU A 82 8.23 -8.51 3.39
C GLU A 82 7.46 -9.35 2.36
N VAL A 83 7.42 -8.90 1.10
CA VAL A 83 6.76 -9.61 -0.02
C VAL A 83 7.78 -10.24 -0.97
N HIS A 84 8.85 -9.51 -1.30
CA HIS A 84 9.80 -9.88 -2.35
C HIS A 84 11.14 -10.41 -1.81
N GLY A 85 11.31 -10.46 -0.48
CA GLY A 85 12.52 -10.99 0.15
C GLY A 85 13.70 -10.03 0.14
N GLU A 86 14.90 -10.60 0.33
CA GLU A 86 16.15 -9.85 0.57
C GLU A 86 16.55 -8.93 -0.59
N ASP A 87 16.13 -9.21 -1.80
CA ASP A 87 16.44 -8.39 -2.97
C ASP A 87 15.94 -6.95 -2.84
N GLN A 88 14.86 -6.73 -2.07
CA GLN A 88 14.28 -5.42 -1.82
C GLN A 88 14.79 -4.73 -0.55
N LEU A 89 15.64 -5.38 0.22
CA LEU A 89 16.12 -4.87 1.51
C LEU A 89 16.78 -3.49 1.40
N TYR A 90 17.57 -3.26 0.35
CA TYR A 90 18.25 -1.98 0.15
C TYR A 90 17.28 -0.88 -0.33
N ASN A 91 16.25 -1.22 -1.07
CA ASN A 91 15.17 -0.30 -1.40
C ASN A 91 14.43 0.14 -0.14
N ASP A 92 14.07 -0.83 0.71
CA ASP A 92 13.41 -0.53 2.00
C ASP A 92 14.29 0.34 2.89
N LEU A 93 15.59 0.05 2.96
CA LEU A 93 16.55 0.86 3.73
C LEU A 93 16.63 2.29 3.16
N GLN A 94 16.71 2.45 1.85
CA GLN A 94 16.72 3.75 1.20
C GLN A 94 15.45 4.55 1.53
N MET A 95 14.28 3.92 1.41
CA MET A 95 13.01 4.57 1.73
C MET A 95 12.94 5.01 3.18
N LYS A 96 13.41 4.18 4.12
CA LYS A 96 13.46 4.52 5.56
C LYS A 96 14.45 5.63 5.91
N LEU A 97 15.46 5.86 5.08
CA LEU A 97 16.38 6.99 5.23
C LEU A 97 15.79 8.31 4.69
N ILE A 98 14.88 8.22 3.70
CA ILE A 98 14.26 9.38 3.06
C ILE A 98 12.98 9.78 3.82
N TYR A 99 12.17 8.81 4.23
CA TYR A 99 10.85 9.05 4.83
C TYR A 99 10.85 8.75 6.32
N ASP A 100 10.50 9.79 7.09
CA ASP A 100 10.27 9.67 8.53
C ASP A 100 8.77 9.42 8.80
N THR A 101 8.45 8.21 9.22
CA THR A 101 7.10 7.81 9.60
C THR A 101 6.56 8.67 10.76
N ALA A 102 7.40 9.04 11.72
CA ALA A 102 6.98 9.85 12.85
C ALA A 102 6.63 11.27 12.41
N ALA A 103 7.42 11.84 11.50
CA ALA A 103 7.13 13.13 10.88
C ALA A 103 5.81 13.08 10.09
N ALA A 104 5.58 12.06 9.28
CA ALA A 104 4.33 11.91 8.51
C ALA A 104 3.09 11.82 9.42
N ILE A 105 3.18 11.11 10.55
CA ILE A 105 2.11 11.05 11.55
C ILE A 105 1.87 12.42 12.21
N ASP A 106 2.93 13.16 12.51
CA ASP A 106 2.84 14.51 13.10
C ASP A 106 2.25 15.50 12.09
N ASP A 107 2.69 15.44 10.84
CA ASP A 107 2.16 16.25 9.75
C ASP A 107 0.66 15.97 9.51
N TYR A 108 0.25 14.70 9.54
CA TYR A 108 -1.17 14.38 9.51
C TYR A 108 -1.94 15.01 10.67
N LYS A 109 -1.42 14.93 11.90
CA LYS A 109 -2.07 15.53 13.07
C LYS A 109 -2.19 17.05 12.97
N LYS A 110 -1.20 17.70 12.39
CA LYS A 110 -1.15 19.16 12.20
C LYS A 110 -1.83 19.64 10.92
N SER A 111 -2.17 18.74 10.02
CA SER A 111 -2.81 19.08 8.76
C SER A 111 -4.13 19.83 8.95
N PRO A 112 -4.47 20.78 8.09
CA PRO A 112 -5.75 21.47 8.13
C PRO A 112 -6.91 20.49 7.89
N LEU A 113 -8.09 20.84 8.39
CA LEU A 113 -9.25 19.93 8.38
C LEU A 113 -9.63 19.43 6.98
N TRP A 114 -9.51 20.30 5.97
CA TRP A 114 -9.82 19.89 4.59
C TRP A 114 -8.87 18.79 4.08
N LEU A 115 -7.57 18.90 4.39
CA LEU A 115 -6.59 17.88 4.00
C LEU A 115 -6.80 16.57 4.77
N LYS A 116 -7.06 16.65 6.08
CA LYS A 116 -7.40 15.45 6.87
C LYS A 116 -8.58 14.68 6.27
N LYS A 117 -9.62 15.37 5.85
CA LYS A 117 -10.78 14.73 5.21
C LYS A 117 -10.41 13.98 3.93
N LEU A 118 -9.48 14.51 3.13
CA LEU A 118 -9.01 13.85 1.91
C LEU A 118 -8.14 12.63 2.25
N LEU A 119 -7.25 12.77 3.22
CA LEU A 119 -6.36 11.70 3.67
C LEU A 119 -7.17 10.55 4.31
N ASP A 120 -8.15 10.88 5.15
CA ASP A 120 -9.07 9.91 5.74
C ASP A 120 -9.85 9.18 4.65
N ALA A 121 -10.43 9.91 3.71
CA ALA A 121 -11.20 9.34 2.60
C ALA A 121 -10.35 8.43 1.69
N SER A 122 -9.08 8.78 1.49
CA SER A 122 -8.13 7.93 0.73
C SER A 122 -7.93 6.57 1.40
N ALA A 123 -7.69 6.55 2.71
CA ALA A 123 -7.55 5.30 3.45
C ALA A 123 -8.87 4.53 3.55
N ASP A 124 -9.97 5.25 3.76
CA ASP A 124 -11.32 4.68 3.88
C ASP A 124 -11.75 3.96 2.60
N GLY A 125 -11.44 4.51 1.42
CA GLY A 125 -11.75 3.89 0.14
C GLY A 125 -11.09 2.52 -0.03
N ILE A 126 -9.82 2.40 0.32
CA ILE A 126 -9.07 1.14 0.28
C ILE A 126 -9.63 0.15 1.33
N ASN A 127 -9.81 0.61 2.56
CA ASN A 127 -10.30 -0.24 3.65
C ASN A 127 -11.74 -0.72 3.39
N TYR A 128 -12.58 0.11 2.76
CA TYR A 128 -13.92 -0.28 2.36
C TYR A 128 -13.92 -1.31 1.22
N PHE A 129 -13.00 -1.18 0.27
CA PHE A 129 -12.80 -2.20 -0.75
C PHE A 129 -12.46 -3.55 -0.11
N LEU A 130 -11.50 -3.60 0.80
CA LEU A 130 -11.12 -4.83 1.50
C LEU A 130 -12.27 -5.41 2.35
N HIS A 131 -13.10 -4.55 2.94
CA HIS A 131 -14.28 -4.99 3.67
C HIS A 131 -15.32 -5.67 2.76
N ASN A 132 -15.54 -5.13 1.57
CA ASN A 132 -16.52 -5.64 0.60
C ASN A 132 -16.01 -6.85 -0.21
N HIS A 133 -14.69 -7.03 -0.27
CA HIS A 133 -14.01 -8.08 -1.05
C HIS A 133 -13.18 -9.00 -0.15
N PRO A 134 -13.81 -9.79 0.73
CA PRO A 134 -13.10 -10.67 1.66
C PRO A 134 -12.30 -11.80 0.97
N GLU A 135 -12.55 -12.05 -0.31
CA GLU A 135 -11.77 -12.94 -1.16
C GLU A 135 -10.38 -12.35 -1.51
N VAL A 136 -10.26 -11.02 -1.57
CA VAL A 136 -8.98 -10.34 -1.80
C VAL A 136 -8.18 -10.35 -0.51
N LYS A 137 -7.02 -11.01 -0.56
CA LYS A 137 -6.15 -11.14 0.63
C LYS A 137 -4.97 -10.19 0.51
N PRO A 138 -4.84 -9.19 1.41
CA PRO A 138 -3.62 -8.41 1.52
C PRO A 138 -2.41 -9.33 1.76
N ARG A 139 -1.26 -8.97 1.21
CA ARG A 139 0.00 -9.67 1.47
C ARG A 139 0.61 -9.27 2.81
N VAL A 140 0.45 -7.99 3.19
CA VAL A 140 1.06 -7.39 4.37
C VAL A 140 0.15 -6.35 5.03
N LEU A 141 -0.51 -5.47 4.24
CA LEU A 141 -1.25 -4.32 4.75
C LEU A 141 -2.74 -4.65 4.93
N GLU A 142 -3.12 -5.18 6.08
CA GLU A 142 -4.52 -5.48 6.41
C GLU A 142 -5.37 -4.22 6.65
N GLN A 143 -4.74 -3.08 6.93
CA GLN A 143 -5.39 -1.79 7.15
C GLN A 143 -4.52 -0.65 6.64
N PHE A 144 -5.12 0.26 5.88
CA PHE A 144 -4.47 1.47 5.39
C PHE A 144 -4.73 2.64 6.33
N LYS A 145 -3.70 3.45 6.58
CA LYS A 145 -3.77 4.60 7.48
C LYS A 145 -3.77 5.92 6.69
N PRO A 146 -4.50 6.94 7.16
CA PRO A 146 -4.58 8.23 6.45
C PRO A 146 -3.21 8.87 6.15
N TRP A 147 -2.28 8.78 7.09
CA TRP A 147 -0.95 9.38 6.95
C TRP A 147 -0.05 8.66 5.92
N TYR A 148 -0.41 7.45 5.46
CA TYR A 148 0.36 6.76 4.41
C TYR A 148 0.48 7.61 3.14
N ALA A 149 -0.60 8.32 2.77
CA ALA A 149 -0.60 9.16 1.59
C ALA A 149 0.37 10.36 1.67
N LEU A 150 0.80 10.76 2.88
CA LEU A 150 1.81 11.80 3.07
C LEU A 150 3.24 11.33 2.79
N LEU A 151 3.48 10.01 2.76
CA LEU A 151 4.75 9.46 2.32
C LEU A 151 4.89 9.42 0.79
N ARG A 152 3.81 9.74 0.07
CA ARG A 152 3.83 9.70 -1.40
C ARG A 152 4.60 10.89 -1.94
N THR A 153 5.66 10.61 -2.69
CA THR A 153 6.31 11.61 -3.54
C THR A 153 5.89 11.43 -4.98
N ASP A 154 5.84 12.52 -5.72
CA ASP A 154 5.80 12.43 -7.17
C ASP A 154 7.13 11.82 -7.65
N GLY A 155 7.04 10.69 -8.36
CA GLY A 155 8.21 9.97 -8.86
C GLY A 155 9.15 10.83 -9.72
N SER A 156 8.65 11.88 -10.35
CA SER A 156 9.45 12.85 -11.11
C SER A 156 10.33 13.73 -10.21
N ILE A 157 9.87 14.01 -8.99
CA ILE A 157 10.60 14.84 -8.03
C ILE A 157 11.46 13.97 -7.10
N GLY A 158 10.94 12.84 -6.65
CA GLY A 158 11.62 11.91 -5.72
C GLY A 158 12.89 11.31 -6.31
N ALA A 159 12.86 10.92 -7.59
CA ALA A 159 14.02 10.33 -8.27
C ALA A 159 15.21 11.28 -8.39
N THR A 160 15.00 12.59 -8.33
CA THR A 160 16.04 13.61 -8.47
C THR A 160 16.57 14.16 -7.15
N GLN A 161 15.91 13.89 -6.03
CA GLN A 161 16.22 14.54 -4.73
C GLN A 161 16.48 13.56 -3.58
N THR A 162 16.97 12.37 -3.86
CA THR A 162 17.36 11.40 -2.80
C THR A 162 18.60 11.84 -1.99
N GLY A 163 19.00 13.09 -2.07
CA GLY A 163 20.17 13.60 -1.33
C GLY A 163 21.50 12.93 -1.71
N GLY A 164 21.56 12.29 -2.87
CA GLY A 164 22.73 11.54 -3.30
C GLY A 164 22.82 10.12 -2.71
N ILE A 165 21.85 9.69 -1.92
CA ILE A 165 21.82 8.33 -1.38
C ILE A 165 21.30 7.40 -2.48
N ASN A 166 22.17 6.50 -2.95
CA ASN A 166 21.80 5.50 -3.95
C ASN A 166 22.00 4.08 -3.43
N LEU A 167 21.35 3.10 -4.06
CA LEU A 167 21.41 1.70 -3.64
C LEU A 167 22.81 1.11 -3.67
N ARG A 168 23.69 1.60 -4.56
CA ARG A 168 25.07 1.15 -4.65
C ARG A 168 25.86 1.53 -3.40
N ASP A 169 25.67 2.76 -2.92
CA ASP A 169 26.36 3.26 -1.74
C ASP A 169 25.86 2.55 -0.48
N LEU A 170 24.54 2.29 -0.41
CA LEU A 170 23.96 1.51 0.69
C LEU A 170 24.50 0.08 0.72
N ARG A 171 24.63 -0.58 -0.43
CA ARG A 171 25.23 -1.92 -0.53
C ARG A 171 26.70 -1.93 -0.14
N ALA A 172 27.43 -0.88 -0.41
CA ALA A 172 28.83 -0.74 -0.02
C ALA A 172 28.99 -0.53 1.50
N LEU A 173 28.08 0.24 2.12
CA LEU A 173 28.10 0.53 3.56
C LEU A 173 27.59 -0.66 4.40
N TYR A 174 26.61 -1.39 3.89
CA TYR A 174 25.96 -2.50 4.57
C TYR A 174 26.03 -3.76 3.68
N PRO A 175 27.23 -4.35 3.47
CA PRO A 175 27.32 -5.56 2.67
C PRO A 175 26.52 -6.66 3.35
N ALA A 176 25.62 -7.31 2.59
CA ALA A 176 24.92 -8.49 3.08
C ALA A 176 25.96 -9.48 3.61
N LYS A 177 25.78 -9.97 4.85
CA LYS A 177 26.62 -11.06 5.37
C LYS A 177 26.42 -12.25 4.45
N THR A 178 27.39 -12.53 3.62
CA THR A 178 27.43 -13.74 2.80
C THR A 178 27.47 -14.93 3.73
N GLN A 179 26.32 -15.43 4.16
CA GLN A 179 26.24 -16.84 4.56
C GLN A 179 26.42 -17.62 3.27
N GLY A 180 27.57 -18.32 3.20
CA GLY A 180 28.00 -19.00 2.02
C GLY A 180 26.91 -19.92 1.44
N THR A 181 26.35 -19.49 0.35
CA THR A 181 25.90 -20.32 -0.77
C THR A 181 25.74 -19.42 -1.98
N SER A 182 26.68 -19.60 -2.89
CA SER A 182 26.68 -19.03 -4.24
C SER A 182 25.40 -19.44 -4.99
N TYR A 183 24.48 -18.50 -5.16
CA TYR A 183 23.46 -18.55 -6.22
C TYR A 183 23.26 -17.17 -6.83
N MET A 184 24.34 -16.47 -7.14
CA MET A 184 24.29 -15.46 -8.19
C MET A 184 24.55 -16.15 -9.52
N LYS A 185 23.52 -16.78 -10.06
CA LYS A 185 23.49 -17.08 -11.49
C LYS A 185 23.25 -15.73 -12.17
N SER A 186 24.31 -15.17 -12.76
CA SER A 186 24.21 -14.02 -13.63
C SER A 186 23.14 -14.31 -14.67
N ILE A 187 22.01 -13.61 -14.61
CA ILE A 187 21.06 -13.56 -15.73
C ILE A 187 21.79 -12.79 -16.82
N PRO A 188 22.09 -13.39 -18.00
CA PRO A 188 22.70 -12.67 -19.08
C PRO A 188 21.71 -11.57 -19.49
N LEU A 189 22.18 -10.30 -19.54
CA LEU A 189 21.47 -9.22 -20.17
C LEU A 189 21.29 -9.61 -21.64
N THR A 190 20.09 -10.01 -22.01
CA THR A 190 19.71 -10.15 -23.42
C THR A 190 19.60 -8.73 -23.99
N GLU A 191 20.57 -8.38 -24.78
CA GLU A 191 20.59 -7.18 -25.59
C GLU A 191 19.43 -7.28 -26.62
N TYR A 192 18.41 -6.46 -26.43
CA TYR A 192 17.33 -6.32 -27.43
C TYR A 192 17.81 -5.31 -28.48
N GLN A 193 18.15 -5.79 -29.67
CA GLN A 193 18.22 -4.92 -30.86
C GLN A 193 16.81 -4.66 -31.34
N LEU A 194 16.45 -3.38 -31.41
CA LEU A 194 15.28 -2.95 -32.17
C LEU A 194 15.62 -3.10 -33.66
N ASP A 195 14.88 -3.97 -34.33
CA ASP A 195 14.92 -4.05 -35.78
C ASP A 195 14.38 -2.76 -36.42
N PRO A 196 14.97 -2.26 -37.53
CA PRO A 196 14.65 -0.98 -38.15
C PRO A 196 13.26 -0.92 -38.78
#